data_f32126c96aa089cd6c63cfd10dc6b528
#
_entry.id   f32126c96aa089cd6c63cfd10dc6b528
#
_cell.length_a   1.000
_cell.length_b   1.000
_cell.length_c   1.000
_cell.angle_alpha   90.00
_cell.angle_beta   90.00
_cell.angle_gamma   90.00
#
_symmetry.space_group_name_H-M   'P 1'
#
loop_
_entity.id
_entity.type
_entity.pdbx_description
1 polymer ?
#
loop_
_entity_poly.entity_id
_entity_poly.type
_entity_poly.pdbx_seq_one_letter_code
_entity_poly.pdbx_strand_id
1 'polypeptide(L)'
;MEGKGRKDRNVPLTTAAAQAIARYLAAGRPALARTQPWLFLGKRGGLLHRAQVGDIVHAWAKTARVTKPVSCHTFRHSTATHLLRGGADIRQIQALLGHGSLSTTERYTHVEVSDLKRVVERAHPRGR
;
A
#
# COMPACT_ATOMS: atom_id res chain seq x y z
N MET A 1 -16.21 8.37 -17.94
CA MET A 1 -15.43 7.23 -18.48
C MET A 1 -15.00 6.36 -17.32
N GLU A 2 -15.74 5.29 -17.07
CA GLU A 2 -15.37 4.30 -16.07
C GLU A 2 -14.22 3.45 -16.62
N GLY A 3 -13.05 3.56 -16.00
CA GLY A 3 -11.88 2.80 -16.39
C GLY A 3 -12.10 1.30 -16.19
N LYS A 4 -12.00 0.53 -17.26
CA LYS A 4 -11.95 -0.93 -17.24
C LYS A 4 -10.96 -1.43 -16.19
N GLY A 5 -11.45 -2.17 -15.18
CA GLY A 5 -10.59 -2.95 -14.30
C GLY A 5 -10.40 -2.44 -12.87
N ARG A 6 -11.35 -1.71 -12.31
CA ARG A 6 -11.35 -1.38 -10.87
C ARG A 6 -11.59 -2.65 -10.06
N LYS A 7 -10.51 -3.33 -9.69
CA LYS A 7 -10.59 -4.46 -8.77
C LYS A 7 -10.35 -3.92 -7.35
N ASP A 8 -11.38 -3.95 -6.53
CA ASP A 8 -11.25 -3.65 -5.12
C ASP A 8 -10.43 -4.76 -4.45
N ARG A 9 -9.56 -4.37 -3.52
CA ARG A 9 -8.67 -5.29 -2.82
C ARG A 9 -8.64 -4.95 -1.34
N ASN A 10 -8.70 -5.98 -0.53
CA ASN A 10 -8.45 -5.87 0.88
C ASN A 10 -6.94 -6.01 1.12
N VAL A 11 -6.31 -4.93 1.57
CA VAL A 11 -4.89 -4.91 1.88
C VAL A 11 -4.74 -4.76 3.39
N PRO A 12 -4.08 -5.71 4.09
CA PRO A 12 -3.83 -5.58 5.51
C PRO A 12 -2.86 -4.43 5.78
N LEU A 13 -3.13 -3.66 6.80
CA LEU A 13 -2.26 -2.59 7.26
C LEU A 13 -1.37 -3.08 8.40
N THR A 14 -0.10 -2.72 8.36
CA THR A 14 0.77 -2.84 9.52
C THR A 14 0.34 -1.84 10.60
N THR A 15 0.68 -2.10 11.86
CA THR A 15 0.40 -1.18 12.97
C THR A 15 1.01 0.21 12.70
N ALA A 16 2.23 0.26 12.18
CA ALA A 16 2.89 1.52 11.81
C ALA A 16 2.14 2.29 10.71
N ALA A 17 1.63 1.60 9.69
CA ALA A 17 0.84 2.21 8.62
C ALA A 17 -0.50 2.73 9.14
N ALA A 18 -1.19 1.95 9.98
CA ALA A 18 -2.45 2.36 10.60
C ALA A 18 -2.27 3.62 11.47
N GLN A 19 -1.23 3.68 12.28
CA GLN A 19 -0.88 4.86 13.09
C GLN A 19 -0.55 6.08 12.22
N ALA A 20 0.18 5.89 11.11
CA ALA A 20 0.50 6.98 10.18
C ALA A 20 -0.77 7.53 9.51
N ILE A 21 -1.69 6.66 9.10
CA ILE A 21 -2.99 7.05 8.54
C ILE A 21 -3.82 7.79 9.59
N ALA A 22 -3.87 7.31 10.83
CA ALA A 22 -4.59 7.99 11.90
C ALA A 22 -4.09 9.41 12.14
N ARG A 23 -2.77 9.61 12.20
CA ARG A 23 -2.17 10.95 12.31
C ARG A 23 -2.50 11.84 11.10
N TYR A 24 -2.45 11.28 9.91
CA TYR A 24 -2.82 12.00 8.70
C TYR A 24 -4.29 12.45 8.72
N LEU A 25 -5.20 11.57 9.13
CA LEU A 25 -6.63 11.90 9.24
C LEU A 25 -6.91 12.95 10.30
N ALA A 26 -6.18 12.95 11.41
CA ALA A 26 -6.38 13.89 12.51
C ALA A 26 -5.85 15.30 12.20
N ALA A 27 -4.69 15.41 11.55
CA ALA A 27 -4.01 16.69 11.37
C ALA A 27 -3.76 17.07 9.90
N GLY A 28 -3.25 16.15 9.07
CA GLY A 28 -2.83 16.47 7.71
C GLY A 28 -4.00 16.66 6.76
N ARG A 29 -4.95 15.75 6.76
CA ARG A 29 -6.09 15.75 5.85
C ARG A 29 -7.02 16.96 6.05
N PRO A 30 -7.39 17.37 7.28
CA PRO A 30 -8.22 18.54 7.50
C PRO A 30 -7.60 19.85 7.01
N ALA A 31 -6.26 19.93 7.01
CA ALA A 31 -5.55 21.10 6.49
C ALA A 31 -5.61 21.18 4.95
N LEU A 32 -5.80 20.06 4.26
CA LEU A 32 -5.90 20.00 2.80
C LEU A 32 -7.34 20.22 2.31
N ALA A 33 -8.29 19.47 2.82
CA ALA A 33 -9.72 19.62 2.53
C ALA A 33 -10.58 18.80 3.51
N ARG A 34 -11.73 19.36 3.90
CA ARG A 34 -12.64 18.71 4.86
C ARG A 34 -13.73 17.86 4.21
N THR A 35 -14.14 18.19 2.99
CA THR A 35 -15.37 17.68 2.35
C THR A 35 -15.14 16.66 1.24
N GLN A 36 -13.88 16.32 0.94
CA GLN A 36 -13.57 15.39 -0.12
C GLN A 36 -13.81 13.93 0.32
N PRO A 37 -14.38 13.07 -0.55
CA PRO A 37 -14.67 11.66 -0.22
C PRO A 37 -13.42 10.78 -0.21
N TRP A 38 -12.30 11.26 -0.76
CA TRP A 38 -11.08 10.49 -0.91
C TRP A 38 -10.29 10.41 0.39
N LEU A 39 -9.72 9.24 0.68
CA LEU A 39 -8.86 9.06 1.85
C LEU A 39 -7.60 9.93 1.73
N PHE A 40 -6.86 9.75 0.64
CA PHE A 40 -5.63 10.49 0.40
C PHE A 40 -5.85 11.64 -0.57
N LEU A 41 -5.38 12.82 -0.19
CA LEU A 41 -5.53 14.05 -0.96
C LEU A 41 -4.17 14.51 -1.49
N GLY A 42 -4.19 15.05 -2.70
CA GLY A 42 -3.07 15.78 -3.25
C GLY A 42 -2.87 17.14 -2.55
N LYS A 43 -1.74 17.79 -2.77
CA LYS A 43 -1.36 19.07 -2.13
C LYS A 43 -2.39 20.19 -2.31
N ARG A 44 -3.21 20.12 -3.36
CA ARG A 44 -4.27 21.11 -3.66
C ARG A 44 -5.65 20.68 -3.11
N GLY A 45 -5.72 19.67 -2.28
CA GLY A 45 -6.97 19.16 -1.68
C GLY A 45 -7.83 18.29 -2.58
N GLY A 46 -7.43 18.02 -3.81
CA GLY A 46 -8.11 17.09 -4.72
C GLY A 46 -7.61 15.64 -4.56
N LEU A 47 -8.08 14.75 -5.43
CA LEU A 47 -7.64 13.37 -5.47
C LEU A 47 -6.13 13.27 -5.64
N LEU A 48 -5.50 12.42 -4.86
CA LEU A 48 -4.08 12.08 -5.02
C LEU A 48 -3.89 11.19 -6.26
N HIS A 49 -3.23 11.70 -7.27
CA HIS A 49 -2.95 10.98 -8.50
C HIS A 49 -1.69 10.11 -8.39
N ARG A 50 -1.64 9.04 -9.18
CA ARG A 50 -0.53 8.09 -9.21
C ARG A 50 0.84 8.75 -9.43
N ALA A 51 0.93 9.75 -10.30
CA ALA A 51 2.16 10.49 -10.55
C ALA A 51 2.67 11.21 -9.29
N GLN A 52 1.78 11.82 -8.53
CA GLN A 52 2.13 12.51 -7.28
C GLN A 52 2.67 11.54 -6.21
N VAL A 53 2.19 10.29 -6.18
CA VAL A 53 2.75 9.25 -5.29
C VAL A 53 4.19 8.96 -5.68
N GLY A 54 4.49 8.85 -6.97
CA GLY A 54 5.85 8.71 -7.49
C GLY A 54 6.77 9.85 -7.07
N ASP A 55 6.30 11.09 -7.22
CA ASP A 55 7.04 12.29 -6.82
C ASP A 55 7.35 12.30 -5.32
N ILE A 56 6.39 11.89 -4.47
CA ILE A 56 6.58 11.76 -3.03
C ILE A 56 7.68 10.73 -2.72
N VAL A 57 7.63 9.57 -3.37
CA VAL A 57 8.65 8.51 -3.20
C VAL A 57 10.03 9.02 -3.59
N HIS A 58 10.17 9.69 -4.74
CA HIS A 58 11.44 10.25 -5.19
C HIS A 58 11.98 11.32 -4.23
N ALA A 59 11.11 12.21 -3.74
CA ALA A 59 11.50 13.24 -2.79
C ALA A 59 12.04 12.64 -1.48
N TRP A 60 11.37 11.64 -0.94
CA TRP A 60 11.82 10.96 0.27
C TRP A 60 13.09 10.15 0.07
N ALA A 61 13.25 9.47 -1.07
CA ALA A 61 14.47 8.77 -1.43
C ALA A 61 15.67 9.73 -1.49
N LYS A 62 15.48 10.91 -2.08
CA LYS A 62 16.49 11.96 -2.13
C LYS A 62 16.85 12.48 -0.73
N THR A 63 15.86 12.75 0.11
CA THR A 63 16.06 13.18 1.50
C THR A 63 16.82 12.13 2.31
N ALA A 64 16.49 10.86 2.10
CA ALA A 64 17.17 9.74 2.74
C ALA A 64 18.55 9.41 2.14
N ARG A 65 19.01 10.18 1.16
CA ARG A 65 20.29 9.99 0.44
C ARG A 65 20.43 8.58 -0.16
N VAL A 66 19.33 8.01 -0.62
CA VAL A 66 19.37 6.72 -1.32
C VAL A 66 19.93 6.94 -2.72
N THR A 67 21.05 6.29 -3.02
CA THR A 67 21.77 6.47 -4.30
C THR A 67 21.17 5.66 -5.44
N LYS A 68 20.47 4.57 -5.12
CA LYS A 68 19.82 3.73 -6.13
C LYS A 68 18.48 4.32 -6.55
N PRO A 69 18.05 4.14 -7.81
CA PRO A 69 16.71 4.54 -8.24
C PRO A 69 15.64 3.83 -7.41
N VAL A 70 14.71 4.60 -6.85
CA VAL A 70 13.59 4.09 -6.04
C VAL A 70 12.28 4.56 -6.62
N SER A 71 11.36 3.63 -6.82
CA SER A 71 10.01 3.88 -7.31
C SER A 71 8.97 3.10 -6.48
N CYS A 72 7.70 3.33 -6.73
CA CYS A 72 6.63 2.53 -6.12
C CYS A 72 6.79 1.03 -6.44
N HIS A 73 7.27 0.69 -7.64
CA HIS A 73 7.58 -0.71 -8.00
C HIS A 73 8.73 -1.29 -7.19
N THR A 74 9.71 -0.48 -6.82
CA THR A 74 10.82 -0.90 -5.94
C THR A 74 10.28 -1.33 -4.58
N PHE A 75 9.38 -0.56 -3.98
CA PHE A 75 8.73 -0.92 -2.71
C PHE A 75 7.90 -2.19 -2.83
N ARG A 76 7.14 -2.32 -3.92
CA ARG A 76 6.34 -3.51 -4.18
C ARG A 76 7.21 -4.76 -4.30
N HIS A 77 8.29 -4.69 -5.06
CA HIS A 77 9.25 -5.78 -5.23
C HIS A 77 9.95 -6.15 -3.92
N SER A 78 10.40 -5.14 -3.17
CA SER A 78 10.98 -5.31 -1.84
C SER A 78 10.03 -6.00 -0.88
N THR A 79 8.78 -5.58 -0.85
CA THR A 79 7.74 -6.18 0.00
C THR A 79 7.55 -7.65 -0.37
N ALA A 80 7.42 -7.97 -1.65
CA ALA A 80 7.31 -9.36 -2.11
C ALA A 80 8.51 -10.21 -1.67
N THR A 81 9.72 -9.70 -1.83
CA THR A 81 10.95 -10.39 -1.44
C THR A 81 11.02 -10.63 0.07
N HIS A 82 10.69 -9.63 0.87
CA HIS A 82 10.69 -9.76 2.33
C HIS A 82 9.63 -10.74 2.83
N LEU A 83 8.44 -10.70 2.27
CA LEU A 83 7.37 -11.65 2.61
C LEU A 83 7.76 -13.08 2.25
N LEU A 84 8.34 -13.28 1.08
CA LEU A 84 8.81 -14.59 0.64
C LEU A 84 9.91 -15.13 1.57
N ARG A 85 10.89 -14.32 1.92
CA ARG A 85 11.94 -14.67 2.88
C ARG A 85 11.40 -14.96 4.29
N GLY A 86 10.32 -14.29 4.67
CA GLY A 86 9.61 -14.52 5.93
C GLY A 86 8.72 -15.76 5.94
N GLY A 87 8.72 -16.55 4.86
CA GLY A 87 7.96 -17.79 4.75
C GLY A 87 6.51 -17.63 4.30
N ALA A 88 6.16 -16.50 3.69
CA ALA A 88 4.85 -16.33 3.08
C ALA A 88 4.71 -17.22 1.83
N ASP A 89 3.52 -17.78 1.64
CA ASP A 89 3.19 -18.49 0.40
C ASP A 89 3.13 -17.52 -0.77
N ILE A 90 3.62 -17.94 -1.94
CA ILE A 90 3.60 -17.13 -3.15
C ILE A 90 2.19 -16.71 -3.56
N ARG A 91 1.19 -17.55 -3.30
CA ARG A 91 -0.22 -17.21 -3.55
C ARG A 91 -0.70 -16.08 -2.65
N GLN A 92 -0.30 -16.07 -1.39
CA GLN A 92 -0.59 -14.99 -0.44
C GLN A 92 0.05 -13.68 -0.90
N ILE A 93 1.28 -13.73 -1.39
CA ILE A 93 1.99 -12.56 -1.92
C ILE A 93 1.31 -12.04 -3.18
N GLN A 94 0.95 -12.91 -4.11
CA GLN A 94 0.24 -12.54 -5.34
C GLN A 94 -1.10 -11.88 -5.04
N ALA A 95 -1.80 -12.40 -4.07
CA ALA A 95 -3.06 -11.88 -3.62
C ALA A 95 -2.93 -10.49 -3.00
N LEU A 96 -1.97 -10.30 -2.12
CA LEU A 96 -1.68 -9.02 -1.48
C LEU A 96 -1.28 -7.94 -2.50
N LEU A 97 -0.41 -8.30 -3.44
CA LEU A 97 0.12 -7.37 -4.42
C LEU A 97 -0.75 -7.26 -5.68
N GLY A 98 -1.68 -8.18 -5.89
CA GLY A 98 -2.60 -8.15 -7.00
C GLY A 98 -1.94 -8.33 -8.36
N HIS A 99 -1.01 -9.26 -8.50
CA HIS A 99 -0.51 -9.70 -9.79
C HIS A 99 -1.64 -10.34 -10.60
N GLY A 100 -2.03 -9.71 -11.69
CA GLY A 100 -3.28 -9.90 -12.39
C GLY A 100 -3.42 -11.12 -13.27
N SER A 101 -2.69 -12.21 -13.07
CA SER A 101 -2.82 -13.42 -13.91
C SER A 101 -3.57 -14.58 -13.25
N LEU A 102 -3.97 -14.44 -12.00
CA LEU A 102 -4.95 -15.36 -11.43
C LEU A 102 -6.33 -14.76 -11.66
N SER A 103 -7.11 -15.39 -12.52
CA SER A 103 -8.56 -15.18 -12.66
C SER A 103 -9.26 -15.59 -11.38
N THR A 104 -9.02 -14.85 -10.33
CA THR A 104 -9.54 -15.16 -9.02
C THR A 104 -10.80 -14.37 -8.78
N THR A 105 -11.88 -14.98 -9.15
CA THR A 105 -13.15 -14.93 -8.44
C THR A 105 -13.07 -15.59 -7.06
N GLU A 106 -11.92 -16.00 -6.60
CA GLU A 106 -11.72 -16.45 -5.24
C GLU A 106 -11.83 -15.25 -4.31
N ARG A 107 -13.03 -15.10 -3.78
CA ARG A 107 -13.34 -14.14 -2.73
C ARG A 107 -12.46 -14.50 -1.54
N TYR A 108 -11.60 -13.55 -1.12
CA TYR A 108 -10.92 -13.66 0.16
C TYR A 108 -11.96 -13.81 1.26
N THR A 109 -11.92 -14.92 1.96
CA THR A 109 -12.69 -15.10 3.20
C THR A 109 -12.05 -14.27 4.31
N HIS A 110 -12.80 -13.95 5.37
CA HIS A 110 -12.24 -13.24 6.53
C HIS A 110 -11.03 -13.94 7.14
N VAL A 111 -10.96 -15.27 7.04
CA VAL A 111 -9.86 -16.10 7.52
C VAL A 111 -8.58 -15.83 6.72
N GLU A 112 -8.68 -15.66 5.40
CA GLU A 112 -7.53 -15.36 4.54
C GLU A 112 -6.96 -13.96 4.79
N VAL A 113 -7.80 -12.97 5.06
CA VAL A 113 -7.35 -11.61 5.42
C VAL A 113 -6.59 -11.61 6.74
N SER A 114 -7.05 -12.37 7.74
CA SER A 114 -6.36 -12.49 9.03
C SER A 114 -5.03 -13.22 8.92
N ASP A 115 -4.94 -14.20 8.02
CA ASP A 115 -3.71 -14.91 7.73
C ASP A 115 -2.69 -14.01 7.02
N LEU A 116 -3.14 -13.22 6.04
CA LEU A 116 -2.32 -12.21 5.39
C LEU A 116 -1.80 -11.16 6.38
N LYS A 117 -2.64 -10.72 7.31
CA LYS A 117 -2.24 -9.78 8.36
C LYS A 117 -1.11 -10.37 9.21
N ARG A 118 -1.26 -11.63 9.68
CA ARG A 118 -0.21 -12.31 10.47
C ARG A 118 1.09 -12.46 9.69
N VAL A 119 1.02 -12.78 8.41
CA VAL A 119 2.20 -12.90 7.55
C VAL A 119 2.89 -11.54 7.39
N VAL A 120 2.14 -10.48 7.13
CA VAL A 120 2.68 -9.12 7.01
C VAL A 120 3.32 -8.66 8.33
N GLU A 121 2.67 -8.86 9.46
CA GLU A 121 3.20 -8.49 10.78
C GLU A 121 4.49 -9.23 11.11
N ARG A 122 4.61 -10.50 10.72
CA ARG A 122 5.78 -11.33 10.98
C ARG A 122 6.94 -11.07 10.02
N ALA A 123 6.66 -10.90 8.74
CA ALA A 123 7.64 -10.93 7.68
C ALA A 123 7.99 -9.54 7.11
N HIS A 124 7.14 -8.54 7.31
CA HIS A 124 7.40 -7.19 6.83
C HIS A 124 8.38 -6.47 7.79
N PRO A 125 9.41 -5.75 7.30
CA PRO A 125 10.40 -5.07 8.14
C PRO A 125 9.82 -4.08 9.15
N ARG A 126 8.63 -3.56 8.88
CA ARG A 126 7.84 -2.68 9.76
C ARG A 126 6.47 -3.29 10.09
N GLY A 127 6.41 -4.60 10.17
CA GLY A 127 5.17 -5.33 10.46
C GLY A 127 4.72 -5.24 11.91
N ARG A 128 5.61 -4.82 12.80
CA ARG A 128 5.38 -4.67 14.24
C ARG A 128 5.08 -3.22 14.61
#